data_d078c00c6db07432eb0ab8655c5f748d
#
_entry.id   d078c00c6db07432eb0ab8655c5f748d
#
_cell.length_a   1.000
_cell.length_b   1.000
_cell.length_c   1.000
_cell.angle_alpha   90.00
_cell.angle_beta   90.00
_cell.angle_gamma   90.00
#
_symmetry.space_group_name_H-M   'P 1'
#
loop_
_entity.id
_entity.type
_entity.pdbx_description
1 polymer ?
#
loop_
_entity_poly.entity_id
_entity_poly.type
_entity_poly.pdbx_seq_one_letter_code
_entity_poly.pdbx_strand_id
1 'polypeptide(L)'
;MSLDFTALEIPDVLLIRTPRHMDERGYFTETYRRSSFTMVDSAFLQDNFVRSAHRVLRGLHFQLPPKAQGKLVRVVRGEIFDVAVDLRAGSNTFCRWVGIQMTADEGVQLWIPPGFAHGYVVLSELGADVAYKATHEYDSGLETGIRWDDPQIGISWPISDPVLSSKDQKLPSLAESNLGAR
;
A
#
# COMPACT_ATOMS: atom_id res chain seq x y z
N MET A 1 -17.33 -1.67 18.70
CA MET A 1 -17.11 -0.52 17.80
C MET A 1 -16.97 -1.07 16.41
N SER A 2 -17.72 -0.57 15.44
CA SER A 2 -17.69 -1.03 14.08
C SER A 2 -16.63 -0.24 13.29
N LEU A 3 -15.74 -0.93 12.61
CA LEU A 3 -14.93 -0.35 11.55
C LEU A 3 -15.83 -0.06 10.35
N ASP A 4 -15.51 1.01 9.63
CA ASP A 4 -16.15 1.32 8.36
C ASP A 4 -15.22 0.86 7.22
N PHE A 5 -15.75 0.01 6.33
CA PHE A 5 -15.03 -0.55 5.19
C PHE A 5 -15.64 -0.01 3.90
N THR A 6 -14.88 0.72 3.15
CA THR A 6 -15.28 1.27 1.84
C THR A 6 -14.44 0.63 0.74
N ALA A 7 -15.09 -0.09 -0.18
CA ALA A 7 -14.43 -0.61 -1.38
C ALA A 7 -14.05 0.56 -2.30
N LEU A 8 -12.83 0.52 -2.85
CA LEU A 8 -12.38 1.47 -3.85
C LEU A 8 -12.82 1.04 -5.28
N GLU A 9 -12.32 1.70 -6.31
CA GLU A 9 -12.62 1.40 -7.71
C GLU A 9 -12.21 -0.02 -8.14
N ILE A 10 -11.22 -0.61 -7.47
CA ILE A 10 -10.95 -2.05 -7.49
C ILE A 10 -11.49 -2.60 -6.17
N PRO A 11 -12.61 -3.34 -6.15
CA PRO A 11 -13.37 -3.63 -4.93
C PRO A 11 -12.64 -4.44 -3.88
N ASP A 12 -11.56 -5.13 -4.25
CA ASP A 12 -10.72 -5.90 -3.33
C ASP A 12 -9.82 -4.99 -2.47
N VAL A 13 -9.57 -3.75 -2.91
CA VAL A 13 -8.83 -2.74 -2.16
C VAL A 13 -9.79 -1.95 -1.30
N LEU A 14 -9.57 -1.99 0.03
CA LEU A 14 -10.50 -1.40 0.99
C LEU A 14 -9.87 -0.22 1.72
N LEU A 15 -10.57 0.90 1.75
CA LEU A 15 -10.32 1.98 2.71
C LEU A 15 -11.04 1.65 4.02
N ILE A 16 -10.29 1.60 5.11
CA ILE A 16 -10.80 1.21 6.43
C ILE A 16 -10.67 2.39 7.37
N ARG A 17 -11.80 2.88 7.86
CA ARG A 17 -11.83 3.96 8.86
C ARG A 17 -11.94 3.39 10.26
N THR A 18 -11.00 3.79 11.12
CA THR A 18 -10.98 3.41 12.53
C THR A 18 -11.52 4.54 13.40
N PRO A 19 -12.44 4.26 14.34
CA PRO A 19 -12.95 5.27 15.26
C PRO A 19 -11.85 5.88 16.13
N ARG A 20 -11.92 7.20 16.34
CA ARG A 20 -11.07 7.94 17.29
C ARG A 20 -11.90 8.34 18.49
N HIS A 21 -11.41 8.07 19.67
CA HIS A 21 -12.00 8.46 20.96
C HIS A 21 -11.26 9.67 21.48
N MET A 22 -11.88 10.84 21.33
CA MET A 22 -11.30 12.12 21.71
C MET A 22 -11.57 12.39 23.19
N ASP A 23 -10.55 12.91 23.91
CA ASP A 23 -10.66 13.52 25.24
C ASP A 23 -9.69 14.72 25.34
N GLU A 24 -9.59 15.33 26.52
CA GLU A 24 -8.70 16.47 26.77
C GLU A 24 -7.20 16.19 26.58
N ARG A 25 -6.80 14.94 26.55
CA ARG A 25 -5.40 14.49 26.35
C ARG A 25 -5.07 14.20 24.88
N GLY A 26 -6.07 14.21 23.97
CA GLY A 26 -5.93 13.85 22.57
C GLY A 26 -6.91 12.79 22.14
N TYR A 27 -6.44 11.70 21.52
CA TYR A 27 -7.33 10.61 21.10
C TYR A 27 -6.70 9.23 21.30
N PHE A 28 -7.58 8.26 21.52
CA PHE A 28 -7.25 6.83 21.43
C PHE A 28 -7.94 6.23 20.21
N THR A 29 -7.23 5.37 19.49
CA THR A 29 -7.81 4.57 18.39
C THR A 29 -7.22 3.16 18.42
N GLU A 30 -8.07 2.17 18.25
CA GLU A 30 -7.64 0.80 18.03
C GLU A 30 -7.34 0.63 16.54
N THR A 31 -6.07 0.45 16.19
CA THR A 31 -5.64 0.39 14.79
C THR A 31 -5.80 -0.98 14.15
N TYR A 32 -5.81 -2.04 14.96
CA TYR A 32 -6.04 -3.40 14.50
C TYR A 32 -6.54 -4.30 15.63
N ARG A 33 -7.57 -5.06 15.34
CA ARG A 33 -7.99 -6.23 16.11
C ARG A 33 -8.53 -7.26 15.14
N ARG A 34 -7.98 -8.47 15.15
CA ARG A 34 -8.33 -9.53 14.20
C ARG A 34 -9.85 -9.76 14.08
N SER A 35 -10.55 -9.82 15.20
CA SER A 35 -12.00 -10.06 15.22
C SER A 35 -12.85 -8.92 14.64
N SER A 36 -12.28 -7.71 14.49
CA SER A 36 -12.96 -6.55 13.92
C SER A 36 -12.71 -6.36 12.42
N PHE A 37 -11.62 -6.93 11.88
CA PHE A 37 -11.24 -6.85 10.46
C PHE A 37 -11.92 -7.97 9.64
N THR A 38 -13.24 -8.03 9.69
CA THR A 38 -14.04 -9.15 9.14
C THR A 38 -14.01 -9.26 7.62
N MET A 39 -13.67 -8.19 6.91
CA MET A 39 -13.51 -8.19 5.45
C MET A 39 -12.08 -8.49 4.99
N VAL A 40 -11.13 -8.66 5.93
CA VAL A 40 -9.74 -9.01 5.66
C VAL A 40 -9.51 -10.43 6.18
N ASP A 41 -9.72 -11.42 5.32
CA ASP A 41 -9.54 -12.84 5.68
C ASP A 41 -8.06 -13.23 5.63
N SER A 42 -7.26 -12.61 6.50
CA SER A 42 -5.82 -12.87 6.61
C SER A 42 -5.30 -12.60 8.02
N ALA A 43 -4.33 -13.39 8.44
CA ALA A 43 -3.52 -13.08 9.61
C ALA A 43 -2.34 -12.18 9.20
N PHE A 44 -1.97 -11.24 10.06
CA PHE A 44 -0.76 -10.44 9.85
C PHE A 44 0.39 -11.05 10.67
N LEU A 45 1.53 -11.27 10.00
CA LEU A 45 2.69 -11.93 10.56
C LEU A 45 3.88 -10.99 10.78
N GLN A 46 3.88 -9.80 10.14
CA GLN A 46 4.98 -8.84 10.23
C GLN A 46 4.47 -7.41 10.31
N ASP A 47 5.07 -6.61 11.18
CA ASP A 47 4.86 -5.18 11.29
C ASP A 47 6.09 -4.43 10.79
N ASN A 48 5.88 -3.37 10.02
CA ASN A 48 6.93 -2.51 9.48
C ASN A 48 6.63 -1.05 9.80
N PHE A 49 7.68 -0.28 10.05
CA PHE A 49 7.63 1.16 10.21
C PHE A 49 8.68 1.81 9.31
N VAL A 50 8.27 2.82 8.56
CA VAL A 50 9.11 3.49 7.57
C VAL A 50 9.02 5.00 7.74
N ARG A 51 10.17 5.67 7.83
CA ARG A 51 10.28 7.12 7.71
C ARG A 51 10.82 7.49 6.33
N SER A 52 10.16 8.41 5.66
CA SER A 52 10.54 8.85 4.32
C SER A 52 10.52 10.38 4.25
N ALA A 53 11.51 10.97 3.58
CA ALA A 53 11.56 12.40 3.32
C ALA A 53 10.52 12.81 2.25
N HIS A 54 10.32 14.12 2.10
CA HIS A 54 9.49 14.68 1.04
C HIS A 54 9.90 14.15 -0.34
N ARG A 55 8.91 13.88 -1.19
CA ARG A 55 9.05 13.37 -2.58
C ARG A 55 9.66 11.96 -2.70
N VAL A 56 9.99 11.28 -1.61
CA VAL A 56 10.42 9.88 -1.68
C VAL A 56 9.25 9.04 -2.17
N LEU A 57 9.50 8.28 -3.25
CA LEU A 57 8.61 7.24 -3.73
C LEU A 57 9.24 5.88 -3.43
N ARG A 58 8.45 4.97 -2.88
CA ARG A 58 8.79 3.56 -2.65
C ARG A 58 7.82 2.70 -3.42
N GLY A 59 8.32 1.87 -4.30
CA GLY A 59 7.47 0.99 -5.09
C GLY A 59 7.87 0.92 -6.57
N LEU A 60 7.11 0.14 -7.31
CA LEU A 60 5.99 -0.69 -6.87
C LEU A 60 6.52 -2.06 -6.42
N HIS A 61 6.22 -2.49 -5.20
CA HIS A 61 6.77 -3.72 -4.63
C HIS A 61 5.69 -4.75 -4.32
N PHE A 62 5.99 -6.01 -4.57
CA PHE A 62 5.17 -7.13 -4.17
C PHE A 62 6.04 -8.37 -3.93
N GLN A 63 5.44 -9.41 -3.36
CA GLN A 63 6.08 -10.69 -3.13
C GLN A 63 5.35 -11.78 -3.89
N LEU A 64 6.10 -12.64 -4.55
CA LEU A 64 5.56 -13.73 -5.36
C LEU A 64 4.97 -14.86 -4.50
N PRO A 65 4.03 -15.67 -5.03
CA PRO A 65 3.65 -16.93 -4.41
C PRO A 65 4.88 -17.82 -4.14
N PRO A 66 4.87 -18.68 -3.10
CA PRO A 66 3.74 -18.95 -2.22
C PRO A 66 3.58 -17.98 -1.05
N LYS A 67 4.39 -16.91 -0.94
CA LYS A 67 4.35 -15.96 0.17
C LYS A 67 3.88 -14.56 -0.28
N ALA A 68 2.90 -14.50 -1.18
CA ALA A 68 2.33 -13.22 -1.62
C ALA A 68 1.76 -12.44 -0.43
N GLN A 69 2.20 -11.19 -0.25
CA GLN A 69 1.84 -10.36 0.88
C GLN A 69 0.61 -9.49 0.58
N GLY A 70 -0.42 -9.60 1.44
CA GLY A 70 -1.38 -8.50 1.62
C GLY A 70 -0.82 -7.50 2.62
N LYS A 71 -1.19 -6.23 2.48
CA LYS A 71 -0.67 -5.13 3.31
C LYS A 71 -1.82 -4.30 3.88
N LEU A 72 -1.72 -3.96 5.17
CA LEU A 72 -2.59 -2.98 5.81
C LEU A 72 -1.76 -1.75 6.15
N VAL A 73 -1.93 -0.69 5.37
CA VAL A 73 -1.09 0.51 5.40
C VAL A 73 -1.79 1.64 6.15
N ARG A 74 -1.06 2.37 6.97
CA ARG A 74 -1.53 3.60 7.62
C ARG A 74 -0.45 4.67 7.67
N VAL A 75 -0.85 5.92 7.55
CA VAL A 75 0.01 7.07 7.81
C VAL A 75 -0.02 7.38 9.31
N VAL A 76 1.17 7.49 9.91
CA VAL A 76 1.34 7.83 11.34
C VAL A 76 1.68 9.32 11.50
N ARG A 77 2.39 9.89 10.54
CA ARG A 77 2.74 11.31 10.46
C ARG A 77 2.85 11.74 8.99
N GLY A 78 2.38 12.94 8.68
CA GLY A 78 2.46 13.52 7.34
C GLY A 78 1.40 12.99 6.40
N GLU A 79 1.72 12.96 5.11
CA GLU A 79 0.81 12.72 4.02
C GLU A 79 1.49 11.97 2.88
N ILE A 80 0.80 11.03 2.29
CA ILE A 80 1.25 10.24 1.14
C ILE A 80 0.14 10.12 0.09
N PHE A 81 0.52 9.85 -1.16
CA PHE A 81 -0.35 9.27 -2.16
C PHE A 81 0.01 7.78 -2.29
N ASP A 82 -0.90 6.91 -1.88
CA ASP A 82 -0.71 5.46 -1.83
C ASP A 82 -1.39 4.79 -3.02
N VAL A 83 -0.72 3.84 -3.65
CA VAL A 83 -1.16 3.19 -4.90
C VAL A 83 -1.10 1.68 -4.79
N ALA A 84 -2.17 1.03 -5.20
CA ALA A 84 -2.27 -0.42 -5.38
C ALA A 84 -2.56 -0.76 -6.85
N VAL A 85 -1.78 -1.67 -7.44
CA VAL A 85 -1.92 -2.15 -8.82
C VAL A 85 -2.26 -3.63 -8.81
N ASP A 86 -3.35 -4.04 -9.46
CA ASP A 86 -3.72 -5.44 -9.57
C ASP A 86 -2.80 -6.17 -10.57
N LEU A 87 -2.01 -7.13 -10.08
CA LEU A 87 -1.13 -7.97 -10.92
C LEU A 87 -1.54 -9.45 -10.92
N ARG A 88 -2.74 -9.76 -10.46
CA ARG A 88 -3.26 -11.13 -10.41
C ARG A 88 -3.62 -11.61 -11.80
N ALA A 89 -2.97 -12.69 -12.26
CA ALA A 89 -3.27 -13.31 -13.55
C ALA A 89 -4.76 -13.73 -13.62
N GLY A 90 -5.42 -13.38 -14.72
CA GLY A 90 -6.84 -13.68 -14.95
C GLY A 90 -7.84 -12.78 -14.21
N SER A 91 -7.38 -11.77 -13.46
CA SER A 91 -8.26 -10.76 -12.86
C SER A 91 -8.88 -9.85 -13.92
N ASN A 92 -10.17 -9.52 -13.76
CA ASN A 92 -10.85 -8.53 -14.60
C ASN A 92 -10.30 -7.10 -14.42
N THR A 93 -9.50 -6.89 -13.38
CA THR A 93 -8.84 -5.62 -13.07
C THR A 93 -7.32 -5.68 -13.24
N PHE A 94 -6.81 -6.73 -13.93
CA PHE A 94 -5.37 -6.87 -14.20
C PHE A 94 -4.81 -5.60 -14.84
N CYS A 95 -3.66 -5.13 -14.34
CA CYS A 95 -2.99 -3.86 -14.69
C CYS A 95 -3.77 -2.58 -14.36
N ARG A 96 -4.96 -2.66 -13.78
CA ARG A 96 -5.63 -1.47 -13.25
C ARG A 96 -5.04 -1.09 -11.89
N TRP A 97 -5.08 0.19 -11.59
CA TRP A 97 -4.62 0.72 -10.31
C TRP A 97 -5.67 1.58 -9.64
N VAL A 98 -5.56 1.69 -8.33
CA VAL A 98 -6.26 2.69 -7.52
C VAL A 98 -5.23 3.46 -6.71
N GLY A 99 -5.45 4.76 -6.56
CA GLY A 99 -4.61 5.64 -5.76
C GLY A 99 -5.44 6.49 -4.82
N ILE A 100 -4.94 6.67 -3.61
CA ILE A 100 -5.62 7.49 -2.60
C ILE A 100 -4.61 8.35 -1.84
N GLN A 101 -4.97 9.60 -1.62
CA GLN A 101 -4.26 10.49 -0.71
C GLN A 101 -4.66 10.16 0.71
N MET A 102 -3.68 9.93 1.58
CA MET A 102 -3.89 9.56 2.97
C MET A 102 -3.06 10.46 3.89
N THR A 103 -3.70 10.93 4.94
CA THR A 103 -3.05 11.73 5.98
C THR A 103 -3.10 11.03 7.34
N ALA A 104 -2.17 11.39 8.24
CA ALA A 104 -2.20 10.90 9.61
C ALA A 104 -3.49 11.30 10.35
N ASP A 105 -4.10 12.44 9.98
CA ASP A 105 -5.25 13.01 10.67
C ASP A 105 -6.59 12.37 10.30
N GLU A 106 -6.67 11.70 9.15
CA GLU A 106 -7.93 11.09 8.71
C GLU A 106 -8.31 9.81 9.47
N GLY A 107 -7.34 9.14 10.09
CA GLY A 107 -7.57 7.89 10.81
C GLY A 107 -7.99 6.73 9.91
N VAL A 108 -7.54 6.75 8.66
CA VAL A 108 -7.82 5.70 7.68
C VAL A 108 -6.64 4.75 7.51
N GLN A 109 -6.94 3.56 7.04
CA GLN A 109 -5.97 2.53 6.64
C GLN A 109 -6.37 1.98 5.28
N LEU A 110 -5.38 1.61 4.47
CA LEU A 110 -5.61 0.97 3.18
C LEU A 110 -5.28 -0.52 3.26
N TRP A 111 -6.26 -1.37 2.97
CA TRP A 111 -6.04 -2.79 2.76
C TRP A 111 -5.74 -3.05 1.28
N ILE A 112 -4.60 -3.66 1.01
CA ILE A 112 -4.13 -4.08 -0.31
C ILE A 112 -3.98 -5.60 -0.28
N PRO A 113 -4.76 -6.36 -1.06
CA PRO A 113 -4.71 -7.82 -1.04
C PRO A 113 -3.40 -8.41 -1.57
N PRO A 114 -3.12 -9.71 -1.29
CA PRO A 114 -2.06 -10.43 -1.97
C PRO A 114 -2.22 -10.42 -3.49
N GLY A 115 -1.11 -10.34 -4.23
CA GLY A 115 -1.10 -10.28 -5.69
C GLY A 115 -1.21 -8.88 -6.27
N PHE A 116 -1.30 -7.86 -5.42
CA PHE A 116 -1.17 -6.46 -5.83
C PHE A 116 0.26 -5.97 -5.65
N ALA A 117 0.74 -5.13 -6.59
CA ALA A 117 1.91 -4.30 -6.35
C ALA A 117 1.49 -3.04 -5.59
N HIS A 118 2.36 -2.60 -4.69
CA HIS A 118 2.12 -1.46 -3.80
C HIS A 118 3.26 -0.47 -3.87
N GLY A 119 2.92 0.81 -3.86
CA GLY A 119 3.87 1.90 -3.72
C GLY A 119 3.20 3.17 -3.24
N TYR A 120 4.01 4.09 -2.72
CA TYR A 120 3.50 5.40 -2.31
C TYR A 120 4.55 6.49 -2.54
N VAL A 121 4.09 7.72 -2.67
CA VAL A 121 4.92 8.91 -2.70
C VAL A 121 4.55 9.84 -1.55
N VAL A 122 5.58 10.45 -0.93
CA VAL A 122 5.41 11.40 0.19
C VAL A 122 5.09 12.79 -0.34
N LEU A 123 3.98 13.37 0.12
CA LEU A 123 3.50 14.69 -0.28
C LEU A 123 3.86 15.77 0.74
N SER A 124 3.88 15.45 2.04
CA SER A 124 4.19 16.43 3.09
C SER A 124 5.66 16.88 3.06
N GLU A 125 5.91 18.18 3.17
CA GLU A 125 7.25 18.80 3.15
C GLU A 125 8.17 18.26 4.25
N LEU A 126 7.64 17.97 5.43
CA LEU A 126 8.41 17.44 6.57
C LEU A 126 8.58 15.91 6.53
N GLY A 127 8.24 15.28 5.40
CA GLY A 127 8.27 13.84 5.24
C GLY A 127 7.07 13.15 5.89
N ALA A 128 7.01 11.81 5.77
CA ALA A 128 5.95 11.00 6.33
C ALA A 128 6.49 9.77 7.06
N ASP A 129 5.74 9.34 8.08
CA ASP A 129 5.93 8.08 8.77
C ASP A 129 4.75 7.15 8.42
N VAL A 130 5.09 5.98 7.88
CA VAL A 130 4.12 4.98 7.44
C VAL A 130 4.34 3.69 8.20
N ALA A 131 3.28 3.14 8.77
CA ALA A 131 3.27 1.82 9.38
C ALA A 131 2.43 0.88 8.53
N TYR A 132 2.87 -0.36 8.35
CA TYR A 132 2.07 -1.36 7.68
C TYR A 132 2.28 -2.77 8.23
N LYS A 133 1.19 -3.54 8.24
CA LYS A 133 1.19 -4.96 8.55
C LYS A 133 1.23 -5.76 7.25
N ALA A 134 1.95 -6.89 7.26
CA ALA A 134 2.02 -7.81 6.13
C ALA A 134 1.51 -9.20 6.52
N THR A 135 0.82 -9.87 5.59
CA THR A 135 0.22 -11.20 5.82
C THR A 135 1.22 -12.35 5.77
N HIS A 136 2.40 -12.12 5.21
CA HIS A 136 3.54 -13.03 5.24
C HIS A 136 4.79 -12.29 5.66
N GLU A 137 5.75 -13.00 6.23
CA GLU A 137 7.07 -12.46 6.50
C GLU A 137 7.81 -12.13 5.20
N TYR A 138 8.71 -11.16 5.27
CA TYR A 138 9.54 -10.76 4.15
C TYR A 138 10.47 -11.90 3.71
N ASP A 139 10.49 -12.15 2.40
CA ASP A 139 11.36 -13.12 1.76
C ASP A 139 12.07 -12.47 0.57
N SER A 140 13.38 -12.22 0.72
CA SER A 140 14.18 -11.55 -0.31
C SER A 140 14.29 -12.33 -1.62
N GLY A 141 14.06 -13.65 -1.60
CA GLY A 141 14.05 -14.49 -2.80
C GLY A 141 12.75 -14.41 -3.59
N LEU A 142 11.69 -13.90 -2.99
CA LEU A 142 10.37 -13.76 -3.60
C LEU A 142 9.97 -12.30 -3.81
N GLU A 143 10.70 -11.36 -3.21
CA GLU A 143 10.44 -9.93 -3.41
C GLU A 143 10.80 -9.50 -4.83
N THR A 144 9.88 -8.78 -5.45
CA THR A 144 10.06 -8.18 -6.78
C THR A 144 9.30 -6.86 -6.88
N GLY A 145 9.32 -6.24 -8.07
CA GLY A 145 8.60 -5.00 -8.30
C GLY A 145 8.50 -4.66 -9.78
N ILE A 146 7.76 -3.58 -10.05
CA ILE A 146 7.63 -2.95 -11.36
C ILE A 146 7.99 -1.47 -11.20
N ARG A 147 8.60 -0.89 -12.22
CA ARG A 147 8.94 0.53 -12.23
C ARG A 147 7.70 1.40 -11.99
N TRP A 148 7.87 2.46 -11.21
CA TRP A 148 6.79 3.34 -10.75
C TRP A 148 6.08 4.08 -11.89
N ASP A 149 6.80 4.37 -12.98
CA ASP A 149 6.37 5.11 -14.17
C ASP A 149 6.09 4.19 -15.38
N ASP A 150 5.68 2.95 -15.12
CA ASP A 150 5.39 1.99 -16.18
C ASP A 150 4.28 2.52 -17.10
N PRO A 151 4.52 2.62 -18.43
CA PRO A 151 3.58 3.23 -19.35
C PRO A 151 2.33 2.39 -19.62
N GLN A 152 2.38 1.07 -19.36
CA GLN A 152 1.21 0.19 -19.54
C GLN A 152 0.27 0.29 -18.34
N ILE A 153 0.80 0.53 -17.13
CA ILE A 153 0.01 0.78 -15.92
C ILE A 153 -0.51 2.21 -15.92
N GLY A 154 0.32 3.18 -16.31
CA GLY A 154 -0.09 4.57 -16.50
C GLY A 154 -0.56 5.26 -15.22
N ILE A 155 0.13 5.08 -14.09
CA ILE A 155 -0.24 5.71 -12.81
C ILE A 155 -0.08 7.22 -12.91
N SER A 156 -1.14 7.95 -12.57
CA SER A 156 -1.12 9.42 -12.48
C SER A 156 -0.60 9.87 -11.11
N TRP A 157 0.72 9.85 -10.94
CA TRP A 157 1.35 10.33 -9.72
C TRP A 157 1.20 11.84 -9.57
N PRO A 158 1.00 12.36 -8.35
CA PRO A 158 0.86 13.80 -8.10
C PRO A 158 2.18 14.59 -8.20
N ILE A 159 3.30 13.90 -8.44
CA ILE A 159 4.63 14.50 -8.66
C ILE A 159 5.31 13.85 -9.87
N SER A 160 6.17 14.60 -10.55
CA SER A 160 6.84 14.18 -11.79
C SER A 160 8.27 13.64 -11.59
N ASP A 161 8.92 13.99 -10.49
CA ASP A 161 10.34 13.71 -10.22
C ASP A 161 10.56 13.23 -8.77
N PRO A 162 10.11 11.99 -8.45
CA PRO A 162 10.27 11.43 -7.12
C PRO A 162 11.74 11.10 -6.81
N VAL A 163 12.06 11.07 -5.52
CA VAL A 163 13.32 10.54 -5.00
C VAL A 163 13.19 9.04 -4.86
N LEU A 164 13.99 8.29 -5.60
CA LEU A 164 13.98 6.82 -5.64
C LEU A 164 15.22 6.22 -5.00
N SER A 165 15.07 5.03 -4.41
CA SER A 165 16.22 4.21 -4.04
C SER A 165 16.93 3.65 -5.29
N SER A 166 18.21 3.26 -5.15
CA SER A 166 18.95 2.60 -6.23
C SER A 166 18.30 1.26 -6.66
N LYS A 167 17.52 0.64 -5.78
CA LYS A 167 16.73 -0.57 -6.07
C LYS A 167 15.53 -0.21 -6.94
N ASP A 168 14.76 0.81 -6.54
CA ASP A 168 13.52 1.18 -7.25
C ASP A 168 13.80 1.72 -8.64
N GLN A 169 14.93 2.41 -8.84
CA GLN A 169 15.40 2.86 -10.16
C GLN A 169 15.69 1.72 -11.15
N LYS A 170 15.96 0.51 -10.67
CA LYS A 170 16.31 -0.66 -11.47
C LYS A 170 15.17 -1.65 -11.65
N LEU A 171 13.99 -1.33 -11.14
CA LEU A 171 12.83 -2.21 -11.31
C LEU A 171 12.45 -2.32 -12.80
N PRO A 172 12.09 -3.53 -13.26
CA PRO A 172 11.70 -3.78 -14.63
C PRO A 172 10.36 -3.11 -14.96
N SER A 173 10.08 -2.93 -16.23
CA SER A 173 8.73 -2.66 -16.71
C SER A 173 7.82 -3.89 -16.57
N LEU A 174 6.50 -3.67 -16.68
CA LEU A 174 5.52 -4.77 -16.69
C LEU A 174 5.82 -5.77 -17.82
N ALA A 175 6.18 -5.27 -19.00
CA ALA A 175 6.52 -6.10 -20.16
C ALA A 175 7.76 -6.99 -19.92
N GLU A 176 8.75 -6.50 -19.19
CA GLU A 176 9.98 -7.23 -18.85
C GLU A 176 9.79 -8.21 -17.68
N SER A 177 8.77 -8.00 -16.85
CA SER A 177 8.52 -8.76 -15.62
C SER A 177 7.97 -10.18 -15.86
N ASN A 178 7.54 -10.52 -17.09
CA ASN A 178 6.88 -11.78 -17.46
C ASN A 178 5.59 -12.11 -16.66
N LEU A 179 5.01 -11.13 -15.98
CA LEU A 179 3.79 -11.32 -15.19
C LEU A 179 2.54 -11.50 -16.05
N GLY A 180 2.52 -10.94 -17.24
CA GLY A 180 1.42 -11.08 -18.21
C GLY A 180 1.42 -12.39 -19.02
N ALA A 181 2.45 -13.20 -18.87
CA ALA A 181 2.62 -14.46 -19.63
C ALA A 181 2.24 -15.72 -18.84
N ARG A 182 1.62 -15.57 -17.67
CA ARG A 182 1.21 -16.70 -16.79
C ARG A 182 -0.30 -16.86 -16.71
#